data_daa59948f646966f281f46887e59fa1d
#
_entry.id   daa59948f646966f281f46887e59fa1d
#
_cell.length_a   1.000
_cell.length_b   1.000
_cell.length_c   1.000
_cell.angle_alpha   90.00
_cell.angle_beta   90.00
_cell.angle_gamma   90.00
#
_symmetry.space_group_name_H-M   'P 1'
#
loop_
_entity.id
_entity.type
_entity.pdbx_description
1 polymer ?
#
loop_
_entity_poly.entity_id
_entity_poly.type
_entity_poly.pdbx_seq_one_letter_code
_entity_poly.pdbx_strand_id
1 'polypeptide(L)'
;MQKITPKWNENFTDDVMNATDLPKQEDFYKHYLRGYDGKQRVIVIISDAFRYECAKELFSRLELDEKCTPKMECMLSCLPSVGMASLLLHKETKVDGNLNVTVDGQACASMEQRDKILKSYNENNVALSFDEVTNANQTRIMELIQGKNIVYTGTFWNYILFDE
;
A
#
# COMPACT_ATOMS: atom_id res chain seq x y z
N MET A 1 16.88 -10.22 23.88
CA MET A 1 16.00 -9.42 23.04
C MET A 1 15.17 -8.37 23.81
N GLN A 2 14.68 -8.64 25.03
CA GLN A 2 13.79 -7.72 25.78
C GLN A 2 14.40 -6.37 26.23
N LYS A 3 15.72 -6.16 26.16
CA LYS A 3 16.38 -4.92 26.65
C LYS A 3 16.65 -3.86 25.56
N ILE A 4 16.55 -4.21 24.30
CA ILE A 4 16.87 -3.29 23.19
C ILE A 4 15.63 -2.45 22.82
N THR A 5 14.47 -3.07 22.76
CA THR A 5 13.23 -2.42 22.34
C THR A 5 12.81 -1.21 23.20
N PRO A 6 12.86 -1.28 24.57
CA PRO A 6 12.54 -0.10 25.39
C PRO A 6 13.47 1.07 25.13
N LYS A 7 14.79 0.80 25.08
CA LYS A 7 15.79 1.86 24.80
C LYS A 7 15.66 2.45 23.41
N TRP A 8 15.26 1.64 22.42
CA TRP A 8 14.97 2.12 21.09
C TRP A 8 13.78 3.08 21.12
N ASN A 9 12.69 2.68 21.75
CA ASN A 9 11.47 3.49 21.82
C ASN A 9 11.68 4.81 22.60
N GLU A 10 12.51 4.80 23.65
CA GLU A 10 12.85 6.00 24.42
C GLU A 10 13.64 7.04 23.59
N ASN A 11 14.43 6.58 22.64
CA ASN A 11 15.26 7.43 21.78
C ASN A 11 14.64 7.70 20.41
N PHE A 12 13.51 7.08 20.11
CA PHE A 12 12.84 7.23 18.84
C PHE A 12 11.87 8.42 18.92
N THR A 13 12.30 9.53 18.37
CA THR A 13 11.53 10.78 18.34
C THR A 13 11.14 11.13 16.91
N ASP A 14 10.16 12.01 16.76
CA ASP A 14 9.76 12.53 15.45
C ASP A 14 10.94 13.16 14.70
N ASP A 15 11.90 13.73 15.42
CA ASP A 15 13.11 14.32 14.84
C ASP A 15 13.99 13.28 14.14
N VAL A 16 14.08 12.06 14.69
CA VAL A 16 14.84 10.95 14.05
C VAL A 16 14.22 10.58 12.72
N MET A 17 12.89 10.57 12.65
CA MET A 17 12.18 10.23 11.42
C MET A 17 12.23 11.35 10.38
N ASN A 18 12.21 12.59 10.83
CA ASN A 18 12.35 13.74 9.95
C ASN A 18 13.78 13.96 9.45
N ALA A 19 14.77 13.36 10.14
CA ALA A 19 16.19 13.41 9.75
C ALA A 19 16.58 12.34 8.71
N THR A 20 15.67 11.46 8.30
CA THR A 20 15.97 10.46 7.26
C THR A 20 15.74 11.02 5.87
N ASP A 21 16.70 10.81 4.97
CA ASP A 21 16.59 11.15 3.54
C ASP A 21 15.79 10.10 2.74
N LEU A 22 15.27 9.05 3.41
CA LEU A 22 14.48 8.04 2.76
C LEU A 22 13.11 8.59 2.36
N PRO A 23 12.63 8.30 1.15
CA PRO A 23 11.27 8.62 0.74
C PRO A 23 10.26 8.03 1.72
N LYS A 24 9.21 8.78 2.01
CA LYS A 24 8.16 8.31 2.91
C LYS A 24 7.08 7.54 2.14
N GLN A 25 6.61 6.43 2.69
CA GLN A 25 5.54 5.64 2.10
C GLN A 25 4.24 6.44 1.91
N GLU A 26 3.98 7.45 2.73
CA GLU A 26 2.84 8.36 2.59
C GLU A 26 2.87 9.17 1.29
N ASP A 27 4.04 9.31 0.67
CA ASP A 27 4.19 9.96 -0.63
C ASP A 27 4.13 8.99 -1.83
N PHE A 28 3.85 7.70 -1.59
CA PHE A 28 3.80 6.65 -2.62
C PHE A 28 2.97 7.08 -3.84
N TYR A 29 1.74 7.51 -3.62
CA TYR A 29 0.86 7.92 -4.73
C TYR A 29 1.42 9.12 -5.49
N LYS A 30 1.96 10.09 -4.78
CA LYS A 30 2.60 11.27 -5.36
C LYS A 30 3.80 10.90 -6.25
N HIS A 31 4.65 9.99 -5.74
CA HIS A 31 5.90 9.65 -6.41
C HIS A 31 5.69 8.75 -7.61
N TYR A 32 4.75 7.79 -7.53
CA TYR A 32 4.65 6.75 -8.56
C TYR A 32 3.40 6.84 -9.42
N LEU A 33 2.32 7.45 -8.92
CA LEU A 33 1.02 7.40 -9.58
C LEU A 33 0.48 8.77 -10.04
N ARG A 34 0.89 9.87 -9.40
CA ARG A 34 0.37 11.20 -9.70
C ARG A 34 0.65 11.68 -11.13
N GLY A 35 1.79 11.32 -11.70
CA GLY A 35 2.20 11.69 -13.05
C GLY A 35 1.64 10.79 -14.16
N TYR A 36 0.78 9.85 -13.78
CA TYR A 36 0.23 8.88 -14.69
C TYR A 36 -0.78 9.53 -15.66
N ASP A 37 -0.47 9.48 -16.95
CA ASP A 37 -1.21 10.18 -18.01
C ASP A 37 -2.38 9.37 -18.61
N GLY A 38 -2.68 8.20 -18.04
CA GLY A 38 -3.75 7.32 -18.50
C GLY A 38 -3.46 6.52 -19.76
N LYS A 39 -2.28 6.66 -20.37
CA LYS A 39 -1.92 5.93 -21.60
C LYS A 39 -1.61 4.44 -21.37
N GLN A 40 -1.13 4.13 -20.19
CA GLN A 40 -0.84 2.77 -19.76
C GLN A 40 -1.63 2.45 -18.50
N ARG A 41 -1.92 1.20 -18.26
CA ARG A 41 -2.53 0.77 -17.00
C ARG A 41 -1.44 0.58 -15.95
N VAL A 42 -1.69 1.01 -14.73
CA VAL A 42 -0.84 0.73 -13.57
C VAL A 42 -1.52 -0.29 -12.68
N ILE A 43 -0.81 -1.34 -12.32
CA ILE A 43 -1.27 -2.35 -11.36
C ILE A 43 -0.39 -2.22 -10.13
N VAL A 44 -1.01 -1.93 -8.99
CA VAL A 44 -0.38 -1.87 -7.67
C VAL A 44 -0.69 -3.17 -6.95
N ILE A 45 0.33 -3.99 -6.73
CA ILE A 45 0.20 -5.24 -5.99
C ILE A 45 0.76 -5.01 -4.60
N ILE A 46 -0.10 -5.15 -3.58
CA ILE A 46 0.27 -4.99 -2.18
C ILE A 46 0.41 -6.38 -1.57
N SER A 47 1.60 -6.68 -1.05
CA SER A 47 1.86 -7.92 -0.32
C SER A 47 2.18 -7.58 1.12
N ASP A 48 1.29 -7.94 2.03
CA ASP A 48 1.55 -7.77 3.45
C ASP A 48 2.52 -8.82 4.00
N ALA A 49 3.16 -8.47 5.10
CA ALA A 49 4.17 -9.29 5.76
C ALA A 49 5.32 -9.75 4.82
N PHE A 50 5.50 -9.08 3.70
CA PHE A 50 6.54 -9.40 2.73
C PHE A 50 7.90 -8.94 3.26
N ARG A 51 8.65 -9.88 3.80
CA ARG A 51 9.94 -9.59 4.44
C ARG A 51 10.96 -9.09 3.43
N TYR A 52 11.88 -8.26 3.90
CA TYR A 52 12.94 -7.67 3.08
C TYR A 52 13.74 -8.73 2.30
N GLU A 53 14.06 -9.86 2.91
CA GLU A 53 14.82 -10.95 2.27
C GLU A 53 14.03 -11.54 1.08
N CYS A 54 12.72 -11.73 1.26
CA CYS A 54 11.85 -12.23 0.20
C CYS A 54 11.72 -11.19 -0.93
N ALA A 55 11.60 -9.92 -0.57
CA ALA A 55 11.55 -8.83 -1.55
C ALA A 55 12.86 -8.76 -2.36
N LYS A 56 14.00 -8.90 -1.70
CA LYS A 56 15.32 -8.92 -2.35
C LYS A 56 15.47 -10.11 -3.29
N GLU A 57 15.00 -11.30 -2.89
CA GLU A 57 15.02 -12.48 -3.75
C GLU A 57 14.08 -12.32 -4.96
N LEU A 58 12.85 -11.86 -4.72
CA LEU A 58 11.91 -11.57 -5.81
C LEU A 58 12.53 -10.58 -6.80
N PHE A 59 13.12 -9.50 -6.28
CA PHE A 59 13.79 -8.50 -7.10
C PHE A 59 14.90 -9.12 -7.94
N SER A 60 15.77 -9.95 -7.35
CA SER A 60 16.85 -10.60 -8.11
C SER A 60 16.34 -11.51 -9.23
N ARG A 61 15.15 -12.08 -9.08
CA ARG A 61 14.50 -12.88 -10.13
C ARG A 61 13.87 -12.02 -11.24
N LEU A 62 13.36 -10.83 -10.88
CA LEU A 62 12.75 -9.88 -11.82
C LEU A 62 13.79 -9.03 -12.56
N GLU A 63 14.97 -8.84 -11.98
CA GLU A 63 16.09 -8.07 -12.56
C GLU A 63 16.59 -8.68 -13.87
N LEU A 64 16.33 -9.97 -14.08
CA LEU A 64 16.60 -10.64 -15.36
C LEU A 64 15.85 -10.01 -16.54
N ASP A 65 14.86 -9.16 -16.29
CA ASP A 65 14.01 -8.53 -17.31
C ASP A 65 14.33 -7.06 -17.58
N GLU A 66 15.46 -6.55 -17.07
CA GLU A 66 16.01 -5.18 -17.28
C GLU A 66 15.07 -3.99 -16.97
N LYS A 67 13.85 -4.25 -16.51
CA LYS A 67 12.79 -3.24 -16.31
C LYS A 67 12.43 -2.96 -14.84
N CYS A 68 13.01 -3.71 -13.92
CA CYS A 68 12.75 -3.56 -12.50
C CYS A 68 13.74 -2.59 -11.84
N THR A 69 13.21 -1.61 -11.12
CA THR A 69 14.03 -0.71 -10.30
C THR A 69 13.56 -0.82 -8.85
N PRO A 70 14.38 -1.37 -7.94
CA PRO A 70 14.01 -1.41 -6.53
C PRO A 70 14.10 -0.02 -5.93
N LYS A 71 13.16 0.30 -5.07
CA LYS A 71 13.20 1.50 -4.24
C LYS A 71 12.83 1.12 -2.83
N MET A 72 13.43 1.81 -1.87
CA MET A 72 13.12 1.66 -0.46
C MET A 72 12.41 2.92 0.01
N GLU A 73 11.33 2.73 0.72
CA GLU A 73 10.60 3.80 1.40
C GLU A 73 10.49 3.45 2.87
N CYS A 74 10.38 4.46 3.71
CA CYS A 74 10.21 4.27 5.15
C CYS A 74 8.78 4.59 5.58
N MET A 75 8.34 3.91 6.62
CA MET A 75 7.08 4.17 7.29
C MET A 75 7.25 4.27 8.78
N LEU A 76 6.60 5.27 9.38
CA LEU A 76 6.62 5.54 10.82
C LEU A 76 5.82 4.56 11.67
N SER A 77 4.83 3.90 11.08
CA SER A 77 3.87 3.08 11.80
C SER A 77 3.98 1.62 11.42
N CYS A 78 3.96 0.77 12.44
CA CYS A 78 3.83 -0.67 12.25
C CYS A 78 2.37 -1.15 12.20
N LEU A 79 1.40 -0.23 12.27
CA LEU A 79 -0.02 -0.59 12.16
C LEU A 79 -0.39 -0.80 10.69
N PRO A 80 -0.86 -1.99 10.30
CA PRO A 80 -1.21 -2.29 8.92
C PRO A 80 -2.25 -1.32 8.33
N SER A 81 -3.21 -0.89 9.15
CA SER A 81 -4.25 0.07 8.74
C SER A 81 -3.68 1.42 8.31
N VAL A 82 -2.64 1.92 9.00
CA VAL A 82 -1.94 3.15 8.64
C VAL A 82 -1.12 2.94 7.38
N GLY A 83 -0.41 1.81 7.27
CA GLY A 83 0.35 1.47 6.08
C GLY A 83 -0.51 1.40 4.83
N MET A 84 -1.67 0.78 4.93
CA MET A 84 -2.62 0.69 3.81
C MET A 84 -3.21 2.06 3.44
N ALA A 85 -3.52 2.90 4.43
CA ALA A 85 -4.01 4.25 4.20
C ALA A 85 -2.96 5.13 3.49
N SER A 86 -1.69 4.99 3.87
CA SER A 86 -0.58 5.77 3.30
C SER A 86 -0.31 5.49 1.81
N LEU A 87 -0.74 4.34 1.30
CA LEU A 87 -0.63 4.00 -0.12
C LEU A 87 -1.73 4.61 -0.99
N LEU A 88 -2.78 5.15 -0.38
CA LEU A 88 -3.86 5.84 -1.09
C LEU A 88 -3.49 7.30 -1.36
N LEU A 89 -4.08 7.90 -2.38
CA LEU A 89 -3.99 9.34 -2.56
C LEU A 89 -4.69 10.04 -1.41
N HIS A 90 -4.00 10.97 -0.74
CA HIS A 90 -4.53 11.71 0.38
C HIS A 90 -3.82 13.06 0.55
N LYS A 91 -4.50 13.98 1.22
CA LYS A 91 -3.91 15.21 1.76
C LYS A 91 -3.60 15.03 3.24
N GLU A 92 -4.46 14.30 3.94
CA GLU A 92 -4.35 14.08 5.38
C GLU A 92 -4.82 12.68 5.75
N THR A 93 -4.06 12.01 6.61
CA THR A 93 -4.47 10.78 7.30
C THR A 93 -4.61 11.08 8.79
N LYS A 94 -5.67 10.55 9.42
CA LYS A 94 -5.90 10.68 10.86
C LYS A 94 -6.13 9.32 11.48
N VAL A 95 -5.61 9.15 12.68
CA VAL A 95 -5.84 7.97 13.53
C VAL A 95 -6.58 8.46 14.77
N ASP A 96 -7.72 7.88 15.08
CA ASP A 96 -8.49 8.20 16.28
C ASP A 96 -8.00 7.42 17.51
N GLY A 97 -8.59 7.71 18.68
CA GLY A 97 -8.24 7.03 19.94
C GLY A 97 -8.57 5.52 19.96
N ASN A 98 -9.35 5.02 19.01
CA ASN A 98 -9.68 3.62 18.83
C ASN A 98 -8.85 2.96 17.71
N LEU A 99 -7.81 3.63 17.24
CA LEU A 99 -6.93 3.20 16.15
C LEU A 99 -7.63 3.08 14.79
N ASN A 100 -8.80 3.69 14.61
CA ASN A 100 -9.40 3.78 13.28
C ASN A 100 -8.68 4.84 12.45
N VAL A 101 -8.40 4.47 11.22
CA VAL A 101 -7.70 5.35 10.27
C VAL A 101 -8.70 5.94 9.28
N THR A 102 -8.57 7.23 9.04
CA THR A 102 -9.33 7.93 8.01
C THR A 102 -8.39 8.61 7.03
N VAL A 103 -8.81 8.69 5.78
CA VAL A 103 -8.13 9.35 4.66
C VAL A 103 -9.03 10.49 4.20
N ASP A 104 -8.56 11.72 4.34
CA ASP A 104 -9.34 12.94 4.03
C ASP A 104 -10.75 12.91 4.65
N GLY A 105 -10.84 12.42 5.90
CA GLY A 105 -12.08 12.28 6.66
C GLY A 105 -12.95 11.08 6.26
N GLN A 106 -12.54 10.25 5.29
CA GLN A 106 -13.25 9.05 4.88
C GLN A 106 -12.66 7.81 5.55
N ALA A 107 -13.50 6.90 6.02
CA ALA A 107 -13.06 5.60 6.53
C ALA A 107 -12.37 4.79 5.43
N CYS A 108 -11.29 4.07 5.77
CA CYS A 108 -10.50 3.27 4.83
C CYS A 108 -10.17 1.87 5.36
N ALA A 109 -10.95 1.36 6.31
CA ALA A 109 -10.70 0.05 6.92
C ALA A 109 -11.00 -1.10 5.96
N SER A 110 -12.11 -1.04 5.22
CA SER A 110 -12.51 -2.10 4.28
C SER A 110 -12.03 -1.82 2.84
N MET A 111 -12.05 -2.87 2.02
CA MET A 111 -11.73 -2.77 0.60
C MET A 111 -12.71 -1.83 -0.13
N GLU A 112 -14.00 -1.92 0.16
CA GLU A 112 -15.04 -1.09 -0.45
C GLU A 112 -14.85 0.39 -0.12
N GLN A 113 -14.39 0.69 1.11
CA GLN A 113 -14.07 2.06 1.52
C GLN A 113 -12.86 2.59 0.76
N ARG A 114 -11.82 1.78 0.60
CA ARG A 114 -10.62 2.14 -0.18
C ARG A 114 -10.93 2.29 -1.67
N ASP A 115 -11.77 1.42 -2.23
CA ASP A 115 -12.25 1.52 -3.60
C ASP A 115 -13.00 2.84 -3.84
N LYS A 116 -13.86 3.25 -2.89
CA LYS A 116 -14.53 4.56 -2.94
C LYS A 116 -13.53 5.72 -2.95
N ILE A 117 -12.49 5.65 -2.11
CA ILE A 117 -11.44 6.68 -2.07
C ILE A 117 -10.72 6.73 -3.41
N LEU A 118 -10.30 5.60 -3.97
CA LEU A 118 -9.65 5.55 -5.28
C LEU A 118 -10.52 6.13 -6.39
N LYS A 119 -11.79 5.78 -6.41
CA LYS A 119 -12.78 6.27 -7.40
C LYS A 119 -13.12 7.75 -7.24
N SER A 120 -13.00 8.30 -6.03
CA SER A 120 -13.24 9.73 -5.80
C SER A 120 -12.20 10.61 -6.52
N TYR A 121 -11.04 10.08 -6.80
CA TYR A 121 -9.99 10.78 -7.56
C TYR A 121 -10.07 10.53 -9.07
N ASN A 122 -10.44 9.32 -9.47
CA ASN A 122 -10.70 8.96 -10.84
C ASN A 122 -11.62 7.72 -10.88
N GLU A 123 -12.77 7.82 -11.52
CA GLU A 123 -13.76 6.74 -11.64
C GLU A 123 -13.23 5.46 -12.29
N ASN A 124 -12.15 5.60 -13.07
CA ASN A 124 -11.47 4.48 -13.71
C ASN A 124 -10.40 3.83 -12.82
N ASN A 125 -10.25 4.26 -11.57
CA ASN A 125 -9.46 3.54 -10.58
C ASN A 125 -10.33 2.47 -9.90
N VAL A 126 -9.70 1.37 -9.47
CA VAL A 126 -10.43 0.27 -8.82
C VAL A 126 -9.53 -0.46 -7.82
N ALA A 127 -10.13 -0.92 -6.73
CA ALA A 127 -9.56 -1.94 -5.86
C ALA A 127 -10.24 -3.27 -6.11
N LEU A 128 -9.45 -4.32 -6.35
CA LEU A 128 -9.89 -5.70 -6.54
C LEU A 128 -9.40 -6.58 -5.40
N SER A 129 -10.22 -7.50 -4.93
CA SER A 129 -9.77 -8.45 -3.92
C SER A 129 -8.74 -9.42 -4.50
N PHE A 130 -7.83 -9.86 -3.65
CA PHE A 130 -6.84 -10.87 -4.05
C PHE A 130 -7.52 -12.16 -4.52
N ASP A 131 -8.56 -12.60 -3.81
CA ASP A 131 -9.31 -13.80 -4.16
C ASP A 131 -10.03 -13.66 -5.51
N GLU A 132 -10.58 -12.49 -5.80
CA GLU A 132 -11.22 -12.23 -7.09
C GLU A 132 -10.22 -12.32 -8.24
N VAL A 133 -9.00 -11.83 -8.04
CA VAL A 133 -7.95 -11.86 -9.06
C VAL A 133 -7.35 -13.27 -9.21
N THR A 134 -7.06 -13.95 -8.11
CA THR A 134 -6.39 -15.26 -8.14
C THR A 134 -7.30 -16.40 -8.58
N ASN A 135 -8.61 -16.30 -8.33
CA ASN A 135 -9.59 -17.29 -8.76
C ASN A 135 -10.13 -17.03 -10.20
N ALA A 136 -9.79 -15.89 -10.78
CA ALA A 136 -10.23 -15.54 -12.13
C ALA A 136 -9.35 -16.18 -13.20
N ASN A 137 -9.97 -16.63 -14.29
CA ASN A 137 -9.23 -16.97 -15.49
C ASN A 137 -8.78 -15.72 -16.25
N GLN A 138 -7.91 -15.89 -17.24
CA GLN A 138 -7.34 -14.78 -18.01
C GLN A 138 -8.41 -13.85 -18.62
N THR A 139 -9.48 -14.42 -19.17
CA THR A 139 -10.58 -13.62 -19.74
C THR A 139 -11.24 -12.76 -18.70
N ARG A 140 -11.55 -13.34 -17.53
CA ARG A 140 -12.16 -12.62 -16.42
C ARG A 140 -11.25 -11.52 -15.87
N ILE A 141 -9.95 -11.77 -15.77
CA ILE A 141 -8.98 -10.74 -15.36
C ILE A 141 -9.02 -9.56 -16.35
N MET A 142 -9.01 -9.85 -17.66
CA MET A 142 -9.06 -8.81 -18.69
C MET A 142 -10.34 -7.97 -18.60
N GLU A 143 -11.49 -8.59 -18.32
CA GLU A 143 -12.76 -7.87 -18.09
C GLU A 143 -12.70 -6.96 -16.87
N LEU A 144 -12.17 -7.46 -15.74
CA LEU A 144 -12.06 -6.70 -14.48
C LEU A 144 -11.21 -5.44 -14.62
N ILE A 145 -10.15 -5.50 -15.44
CA ILE A 145 -9.22 -4.40 -15.62
C ILE A 145 -9.48 -3.57 -16.89
N GLN A 146 -10.43 -3.97 -17.73
CA GLN A 146 -10.75 -3.22 -18.95
C GLN A 146 -11.23 -1.82 -18.62
N GLY A 147 -10.65 -0.80 -19.29
CA GLY A 147 -10.98 0.60 -19.07
C GLY A 147 -10.52 1.17 -17.71
N LYS A 148 -9.75 0.39 -16.93
CA LYS A 148 -9.21 0.88 -15.67
C LYS A 148 -7.84 1.50 -15.87
N ASN A 149 -7.58 2.59 -15.13
CA ASN A 149 -6.32 3.31 -15.16
C ASN A 149 -5.36 2.77 -14.09
N ILE A 150 -5.82 2.74 -12.85
CA ILE A 150 -5.06 2.24 -11.71
C ILE A 150 -5.84 1.13 -11.04
N VAL A 151 -5.21 -0.03 -10.89
CA VAL A 151 -5.79 -1.20 -10.25
C VAL A 151 -4.97 -1.53 -9.01
N TYR A 152 -5.59 -1.50 -7.85
CA TYR A 152 -5.02 -1.98 -6.60
C TYR A 152 -5.49 -3.39 -6.32
N THR A 153 -4.57 -4.28 -5.95
CA THR A 153 -4.89 -5.61 -5.43
C THR A 153 -3.83 -6.06 -4.44
N GLY A 154 -4.16 -6.99 -3.56
CA GLY A 154 -3.19 -7.51 -2.60
C GLY A 154 -3.77 -8.46 -1.59
N THR A 155 -2.90 -9.17 -0.87
CA THR A 155 -3.26 -10.20 0.11
C THR A 155 -3.89 -9.64 1.39
N PHE A 156 -3.79 -8.33 1.63
CA PHE A 156 -4.21 -7.68 2.88
C PHE A 156 -5.57 -7.01 2.85
N TRP A 157 -6.33 -7.24 1.81
CA TRP A 157 -7.64 -6.62 1.71
C TRP A 157 -8.70 -7.37 2.52
N ASN A 158 -8.41 -8.60 2.94
CA ASN A 158 -9.27 -9.38 3.83
C ASN A 158 -8.61 -9.46 5.20
N TYR A 159 -9.24 -8.91 6.22
CA TYR A 159 -8.86 -9.14 7.60
C TYR A 159 -8.95 -10.64 7.90
N ILE A 160 -7.83 -11.26 8.14
CA ILE A 160 -7.83 -12.51 8.92
C ILE A 160 -7.90 -12.04 10.38
N LEU A 161 -9.10 -12.02 10.93
CA LEU A 161 -9.26 -12.07 12.37
C LEU A 161 -8.70 -13.42 12.80
N PHE A 162 -7.54 -13.41 13.41
CA PHE A 162 -7.15 -14.53 14.25
C PHE A 162 -8.03 -14.40 15.50
N ASP A 163 -9.13 -15.15 15.54
CA ASP A 163 -9.79 -15.49 16.79
C ASP A 163 -8.79 -16.31 17.61
N GLU A 164 -8.43 -15.80 18.81
CA GLU A 164 -7.66 -16.52 19.82
C GLU A 164 -8.47 -17.70 20.39
#